data_ad9bbdcd3bc21fe1e7e33f21f2e464e7
#
_entry.id   ad9bbdcd3bc21fe1e7e33f21f2e464e7
#
_cell.length_a   1.000
_cell.length_b   1.000
_cell.length_c   1.000
_cell.angle_alpha   90.00
_cell.angle_beta   90.00
_cell.angle_gamma   90.00
#
_symmetry.space_group_name_H-M   'P 1'
#
loop_
_entity.id
_entity.type
_entity.pdbx_description
1 polymer ?
#
loop_
_entity_poly.entity_id
_entity_poly.type
_entity_poly.pdbx_seq_one_letter_code
_entity_poly.pdbx_strand_id
1 'polypeptide(L)'
;MKKTILFDLDGTLTDSQEGILKSIKFALEYFGYDVPDEETLQLFLGPPLVDAFQEHCGMTFEQAEETYFKFRERYGTIGKFENTVYPNIVDLLAKCKTEQYTIALATAKPEHYAKDILDHFELTPYFDVIVGANYESVLLHKKEILEKALELCGNPLTDENGNRMAFMVGDRKYDVEAANELGCISVGVTYGYGTEAEL
;
A
#
# COMPACT_ATOMS: atom_id res chain seq x y z
N MET A 1 7.54 -27.24 2.72
CA MET A 1 7.57 -26.01 1.87
C MET A 1 7.18 -24.84 2.75
N LYS A 2 7.80 -23.65 2.55
CA LYS A 2 7.42 -22.45 3.28
C LYS A 2 6.20 -21.78 2.65
N LYS A 3 5.27 -21.30 3.48
CA LYS A 3 4.18 -20.43 3.03
C LYS A 3 4.71 -19.00 2.89
N THR A 4 4.11 -18.26 1.95
CA THR A 4 4.43 -16.84 1.74
C THR A 4 3.24 -15.99 2.17
N ILE A 5 3.48 -14.96 2.98
CA ILE A 5 2.49 -13.96 3.32
C ILE A 5 2.98 -12.61 2.78
N LEU A 6 2.18 -12.02 1.90
CA LEU A 6 2.43 -10.72 1.34
C LEU A 6 1.47 -9.72 2.00
N PHE A 7 1.96 -8.56 2.37
CA PHE A 7 1.19 -7.49 3.00
C PHE A 7 1.20 -6.25 2.11
N ASP A 8 0.08 -5.56 2.05
CA ASP A 8 0.08 -4.14 1.70
C ASP A 8 0.59 -3.31 2.88
N LEU A 9 0.82 -2.02 2.68
CA LEU A 9 1.33 -1.10 3.71
C LEU A 9 0.22 -0.19 4.25
N ASP A 10 -0.22 0.75 3.42
CA ASP A 10 -1.19 1.78 3.81
C ASP A 10 -2.58 1.17 4.02
N GLY A 11 -3.19 1.39 5.18
CA GLY A 11 -4.48 0.77 5.53
C GLY A 11 -4.39 -0.69 6.00
N THR A 12 -3.21 -1.32 5.90
CA THR A 12 -3.01 -2.73 6.27
C THR A 12 -2.03 -2.90 7.42
N LEU A 13 -0.80 -2.43 7.27
CA LEU A 13 0.22 -2.45 8.33
C LEU A 13 0.25 -1.14 9.10
N THR A 14 0.02 -0.04 8.39
CA THR A 14 0.07 1.32 8.96
C THR A 14 -1.12 2.17 8.53
N ASP A 15 -1.54 3.07 9.43
CA ASP A 15 -2.52 4.12 9.17
C ASP A 15 -1.78 5.41 8.78
N SER A 16 -1.65 5.63 7.49
CA SER A 16 -0.97 6.79 6.90
C SER A 16 -1.91 7.96 6.57
N GLN A 17 -3.18 7.87 6.96
CA GLN A 17 -4.21 8.84 6.62
C GLN A 17 -3.79 10.27 6.97
N GLU A 18 -3.28 10.50 8.18
CA GLU A 18 -2.90 11.84 8.66
C GLU A 18 -1.89 12.51 7.71
N GLY A 19 -0.82 11.81 7.37
CA GLY A 19 0.24 12.32 6.53
C GLY A 19 -0.18 12.55 5.08
N ILE A 20 -1.00 11.67 4.55
CA ILE A 20 -1.55 11.78 3.19
C ILE A 20 -2.48 13.00 3.12
N LEU A 21 -3.49 13.09 4.00
CA LEU A 21 -4.48 14.15 3.95
C LEU A 21 -3.87 15.54 4.22
N LYS A 22 -2.95 15.65 5.16
CA LYS A 22 -2.22 16.92 5.39
C LYS A 22 -1.40 17.34 4.17
N SER A 23 -0.80 16.38 3.47
CA SER A 23 0.01 16.68 2.28
C SER A 23 -0.85 17.04 1.06
N ILE A 24 -2.06 16.46 0.96
CA ILE A 24 -3.07 16.86 -0.05
C ILE A 24 -3.51 18.30 0.21
N LYS A 25 -3.94 18.61 1.44
CA LYS A 25 -4.35 19.98 1.84
C LYS A 25 -3.26 20.99 1.54
N PHE A 26 -2.02 20.69 1.91
CA PHE A 26 -0.85 21.53 1.62
C PHE A 26 -0.68 21.81 0.12
N ALA A 27 -0.85 20.80 -0.74
CA ALA A 27 -0.69 20.96 -2.18
C ALA A 27 -1.82 21.79 -2.80
N LEU A 28 -3.06 21.54 -2.38
CA LEU A 28 -4.22 22.30 -2.84
C LEU A 28 -4.13 23.79 -2.45
N GLU A 29 -3.82 24.06 -1.19
CA GLU A 29 -3.65 25.43 -0.66
C GLU A 29 -2.52 26.19 -1.38
N TYR A 30 -1.42 25.51 -1.72
CA TYR A 30 -0.30 26.13 -2.43
C TYR A 30 -0.72 26.69 -3.79
N PHE A 31 -1.57 25.99 -4.54
CA PHE A 31 -2.07 26.44 -5.83
C PHE A 31 -3.35 27.29 -5.73
N GLY A 32 -3.89 27.48 -4.51
CA GLY A 32 -5.13 28.24 -4.30
C GLY A 32 -6.40 27.49 -4.71
N TYR A 33 -6.35 26.16 -4.75
CA TYR A 33 -7.53 25.32 -4.97
C TYR A 33 -8.32 25.18 -3.66
N ASP A 34 -9.64 25.01 -3.80
CA ASP A 34 -10.49 24.69 -2.67
C ASP A 34 -10.13 23.31 -2.08
N VAL A 35 -10.05 23.24 -0.77
CA VAL A 35 -9.85 21.97 -0.07
C VAL A 35 -11.21 21.28 0.09
N PRO A 36 -11.39 20.06 -0.43
CA PRO A 36 -12.61 19.30 -0.26
C PRO A 36 -12.96 19.07 1.22
N ASP A 37 -14.21 18.72 1.49
CA ASP A 37 -14.64 18.31 2.82
C ASP A 37 -13.99 16.99 3.27
N GLU A 38 -14.11 16.68 4.56
CA GLU A 38 -13.47 15.48 5.14
C GLU A 38 -13.97 14.18 4.50
N GLU A 39 -15.22 14.10 4.08
CA GLU A 39 -15.80 12.91 3.43
C GLU A 39 -15.16 12.70 2.05
N THR A 40 -15.07 13.75 1.26
CA THR A 40 -14.40 13.71 -0.06
C THR A 40 -12.90 13.41 0.08
N LEU A 41 -12.23 13.98 1.10
CA LEU A 41 -10.81 13.72 1.33
C LEU A 41 -10.51 12.25 1.64
N GLN A 42 -11.42 11.50 2.27
CA GLN A 42 -11.24 10.07 2.50
C GLN A 42 -11.15 9.27 1.19
N LEU A 43 -11.77 9.75 0.10
CA LEU A 43 -11.74 9.09 -1.21
C LEU A 43 -10.36 9.13 -1.87
N PHE A 44 -9.44 9.96 -1.38
CA PHE A 44 -8.05 10.00 -1.84
C PHE A 44 -7.18 8.87 -1.26
N LEU A 45 -7.68 8.13 -0.25
CA LEU A 45 -6.93 7.05 0.38
C LEU A 45 -7.06 5.75 -0.43
N GLY A 46 -5.99 5.36 -1.07
CA GLY A 46 -5.89 4.12 -1.85
C GLY A 46 -5.79 4.29 -3.36
N PRO A 47 -6.62 5.11 -4.04
CA PRO A 47 -6.46 5.36 -5.47
C PRO A 47 -5.16 6.12 -5.81
N PRO A 48 -4.69 6.06 -7.08
CA PRO A 48 -3.64 6.95 -7.56
C PRO A 48 -4.07 8.41 -7.39
N LEU A 49 -3.22 9.22 -6.75
CA LEU A 49 -3.58 10.59 -6.38
C LEU A 49 -3.85 11.50 -7.59
N VAL A 50 -3.18 11.29 -8.72
CA VAL A 50 -3.44 12.07 -9.95
C VAL A 50 -4.89 11.84 -10.41
N ASP A 51 -5.35 10.59 -10.40
CA ASP A 51 -6.73 10.26 -10.77
C ASP A 51 -7.72 10.84 -9.75
N ALA A 52 -7.42 10.75 -8.46
CA ALA A 52 -8.25 11.30 -7.40
C ALA A 52 -8.37 12.83 -7.48
N PHE A 53 -7.31 13.56 -7.82
CA PHE A 53 -7.36 15.01 -8.05
C PHE A 53 -8.24 15.37 -9.26
N GLN A 54 -8.17 14.58 -10.35
CA GLN A 54 -9.05 14.78 -11.49
C GLN A 54 -10.51 14.53 -11.13
N GLU A 55 -10.80 13.41 -10.46
CA GLU A 55 -12.16 12.99 -10.14
C GLU A 55 -12.84 13.88 -9.09
N HIS A 56 -12.13 14.21 -8.02
CA HIS A 56 -12.73 14.86 -6.84
C HIS A 56 -12.50 16.37 -6.78
N CYS A 57 -11.50 16.89 -7.53
CA CYS A 57 -11.24 18.33 -7.61
C CYS A 57 -11.51 18.90 -9.02
N GLY A 58 -11.91 18.09 -10.00
CA GLY A 58 -12.20 18.54 -11.36
C GLY A 58 -10.98 19.08 -12.12
N MET A 59 -9.77 18.62 -11.75
CA MET A 59 -8.51 19.07 -12.36
C MET A 59 -8.29 18.45 -13.73
N THR A 60 -7.61 19.19 -14.63
CA THR A 60 -7.01 18.58 -15.82
C THR A 60 -5.89 17.63 -15.37
N PHE A 61 -5.43 16.77 -16.27
CA PHE A 61 -4.30 15.88 -15.99
C PHE A 61 -3.05 16.67 -15.57
N GLU A 62 -2.73 17.75 -16.30
CA GLU A 62 -1.57 18.60 -16.03
C GLU A 62 -1.65 19.27 -14.64
N GLN A 63 -2.84 19.79 -14.28
CA GLN A 63 -3.07 20.38 -12.95
C GLN A 63 -2.93 19.33 -11.83
N ALA A 64 -3.50 18.15 -12.04
CA ALA A 64 -3.41 17.05 -11.09
C ALA A 64 -1.97 16.57 -10.90
N GLU A 65 -1.19 16.48 -11.99
CA GLU A 65 0.22 16.11 -11.95
C GLU A 65 1.07 17.17 -11.20
N GLU A 66 0.88 18.46 -11.47
CA GLU A 66 1.56 19.54 -10.73
C GLU A 66 1.21 19.51 -9.24
N THR A 67 -0.08 19.30 -8.90
CA THR A 67 -0.55 19.17 -7.52
C THR A 67 0.05 17.95 -6.83
N TYR A 68 0.15 16.82 -7.54
CA TYR A 68 0.82 15.62 -7.05
C TYR A 68 2.33 15.84 -6.78
N PHE A 69 3.05 16.58 -7.64
CA PHE A 69 4.45 16.93 -7.37
C PHE A 69 4.56 17.77 -6.10
N LYS A 70 3.64 18.72 -5.89
CA LYS A 70 3.62 19.54 -4.67
C LYS A 70 3.28 18.73 -3.43
N PHE A 71 2.32 17.81 -3.52
CA PHE A 71 2.05 16.82 -2.48
C PHE A 71 3.33 16.07 -2.09
N ARG A 72 4.11 15.60 -3.05
CA ARG A 72 5.35 14.83 -2.79
C ARG A 72 6.40 15.62 -2.02
N GLU A 73 6.50 16.93 -2.20
CA GLU A 73 7.45 17.77 -1.45
C GLU A 73 7.22 17.66 0.07
N ARG A 74 5.98 17.74 0.53
CA ARG A 74 5.64 17.59 1.94
C ARG A 74 5.62 16.13 2.38
N TYR A 75 4.97 15.28 1.60
CA TYR A 75 4.82 13.87 1.93
C TYR A 75 6.17 13.18 2.08
N GLY A 76 7.08 13.40 1.15
CA GLY A 76 8.41 12.78 1.14
C GLY A 76 9.32 13.18 2.29
N THR A 77 9.08 14.32 2.92
CA THR A 77 9.90 14.83 4.03
C THR A 77 9.27 14.60 5.41
N ILE A 78 8.00 14.93 5.56
CA ILE A 78 7.28 14.93 6.86
C ILE A 78 6.13 13.93 6.80
N GLY A 79 5.27 14.03 5.79
CA GLY A 79 3.99 13.33 5.75
C GLY A 79 4.09 11.81 5.84
N LYS A 80 5.11 11.19 5.26
CA LYS A 80 5.30 9.73 5.33
C LYS A 80 5.51 9.22 6.76
N PHE A 81 5.94 10.09 7.69
CA PHE A 81 6.15 9.78 9.10
C PHE A 81 4.99 10.23 10.01
N GLU A 82 4.04 11.03 9.49
CA GLU A 82 2.74 11.27 10.13
C GLU A 82 1.85 10.05 9.89
N ASN A 83 2.19 8.96 10.56
CA ASN A 83 1.73 7.61 10.30
C ASN A 83 1.76 6.80 11.59
N THR A 84 0.99 5.73 11.70
CA THR A 84 0.90 4.90 12.91
C THR A 84 0.80 3.43 12.53
N VAL A 85 1.56 2.56 13.19
CA VAL A 85 1.41 1.10 13.02
C VAL A 85 0.11 0.65 13.66
N TYR A 86 -0.70 -0.14 12.95
CA TYR A 86 -1.92 -0.70 13.51
C TYR A 86 -1.63 -1.60 14.72
N PRO A 87 -2.54 -1.66 15.70
CA PRO A 87 -2.36 -2.51 16.89
C PRO A 87 -2.07 -3.97 16.52
N ASN A 88 -1.16 -4.60 17.25
CA ASN A 88 -0.76 -6.01 17.11
C ASN A 88 -0.03 -6.41 15.80
N ILE A 89 0.29 -5.47 14.91
CA ILE A 89 1.03 -5.78 13.66
C ILE A 89 2.42 -6.33 13.97
N VAL A 90 3.14 -5.73 14.92
CA VAL A 90 4.48 -6.20 15.32
C VAL A 90 4.41 -7.65 15.84
N ASP A 91 3.43 -7.96 16.69
CA ASP A 91 3.24 -9.30 17.24
C ASP A 91 2.88 -10.31 16.13
N LEU A 92 2.03 -9.90 15.18
CA LEU A 92 1.67 -10.71 14.02
C LEU A 92 2.90 -11.06 13.18
N LEU A 93 3.70 -10.04 12.83
CA LEU A 93 4.92 -10.24 12.02
C LEU A 93 5.94 -11.13 12.74
N ALA A 94 6.14 -10.91 14.05
CA ALA A 94 7.00 -11.73 14.87
C ALA A 94 6.53 -13.20 14.92
N LYS A 95 5.22 -13.42 15.02
CA LYS A 95 4.62 -14.75 14.99
C LYS A 95 4.83 -15.42 13.63
N CYS A 96 4.62 -14.69 12.52
CA CYS A 96 4.86 -15.21 11.18
C CYS A 96 6.34 -15.63 10.98
N LYS A 97 7.30 -14.88 11.54
CA LYS A 97 8.71 -15.27 11.53
C LYS A 97 8.96 -16.55 12.36
N THR A 98 8.35 -16.66 13.54
CA THR A 98 8.46 -17.85 14.39
C THR A 98 7.93 -19.11 13.71
N GLU A 99 6.82 -18.96 12.99
CA GLU A 99 6.22 -20.02 12.15
C GLU A 99 6.98 -20.25 10.83
N GLN A 100 8.09 -19.56 10.63
CA GLN A 100 8.97 -19.68 9.45
C GLN A 100 8.30 -19.33 8.11
N TYR A 101 7.30 -18.46 8.10
CA TYR A 101 6.76 -17.92 6.86
C TYR A 101 7.78 -17.04 6.15
N THR A 102 7.73 -17.01 4.81
CA THR A 102 8.36 -15.94 4.04
C THR A 102 7.42 -14.74 4.08
N ILE A 103 7.93 -13.57 4.48
CA ILE A 103 7.13 -12.35 4.62
C ILE A 103 7.59 -11.35 3.56
N ALA A 104 6.65 -10.87 2.76
CA ALA A 104 6.92 -9.85 1.76
C ALA A 104 6.02 -8.62 1.94
N LEU A 105 6.53 -7.44 1.59
CA LEU A 105 5.73 -6.27 1.32
C LEU A 105 5.45 -6.21 -0.18
N ALA A 106 4.18 -5.95 -0.54
CA ALA A 106 3.74 -5.74 -1.92
C ALA A 106 2.76 -4.56 -1.94
N THR A 107 3.27 -3.34 -2.13
CA THR A 107 2.48 -2.11 -1.96
C THR A 107 2.51 -1.21 -3.20
N ALA A 108 1.38 -0.58 -3.51
CA ALA A 108 1.31 0.45 -4.55
C ALA A 108 2.01 1.76 -4.15
N LYS A 109 2.42 1.90 -2.88
CA LYS A 109 3.25 3.02 -2.45
C LYS A 109 4.63 2.97 -3.12
N PRO A 110 5.23 4.12 -3.51
CA PRO A 110 6.62 4.17 -3.99
C PRO A 110 7.58 3.44 -3.05
N GLU A 111 8.38 2.52 -3.59
CA GLU A 111 9.21 1.60 -2.81
C GLU A 111 10.15 2.32 -1.83
N HIS A 112 10.74 3.45 -2.23
CA HIS A 112 11.61 4.23 -1.34
C HIS A 112 10.85 4.80 -0.13
N TYR A 113 9.60 5.26 -0.30
CA TYR A 113 8.77 5.70 0.84
C TYR A 113 8.36 4.53 1.73
N ALA A 114 8.03 3.39 1.13
CA ALA A 114 7.70 2.18 1.89
C ALA A 114 8.87 1.73 2.76
N LYS A 115 10.09 1.72 2.21
CA LYS A 115 11.32 1.41 2.97
C LYS A 115 11.55 2.39 4.12
N ASP A 116 11.46 3.70 3.85
CA ASP A 116 11.63 4.73 4.89
C ASP A 116 10.63 4.56 6.05
N ILE A 117 9.36 4.20 5.74
CA ILE A 117 8.32 3.96 6.74
C ILE A 117 8.61 2.69 7.54
N LEU A 118 8.98 1.59 6.87
CA LEU A 118 9.33 0.35 7.55
C LEU A 118 10.56 0.54 8.48
N ASP A 119 11.56 1.29 8.04
CA ASP A 119 12.74 1.60 8.85
C ASP A 119 12.39 2.48 10.05
N HIS A 120 11.54 3.50 9.85
CA HIS A 120 11.08 4.40 10.92
C HIS A 120 10.37 3.66 12.05
N PHE A 121 9.58 2.64 11.71
CA PHE A 121 8.84 1.83 12.68
C PHE A 121 9.56 0.53 13.08
N GLU A 122 10.82 0.36 12.69
CA GLU A 122 11.63 -0.83 12.97
C GLU A 122 11.00 -2.14 12.45
N LEU A 123 10.21 -2.06 11.37
CA LEU A 123 9.52 -3.20 10.76
C LEU A 123 10.35 -3.91 9.70
N THR A 124 11.35 -3.27 9.12
CA THR A 124 12.20 -3.83 8.05
C THR A 124 12.75 -5.22 8.36
N PRO A 125 13.21 -5.55 9.59
CA PRO A 125 13.76 -6.87 9.89
C PRO A 125 12.77 -8.05 9.75
N TYR A 126 11.47 -7.76 9.69
CA TYR A 126 10.46 -8.80 9.50
C TYR A 126 10.28 -9.21 8.04
N PHE A 127 10.70 -8.39 7.09
CA PHE A 127 10.45 -8.63 5.66
C PHE A 127 11.65 -9.29 4.99
N ASP A 128 11.38 -10.38 4.28
CA ASP A 128 12.36 -11.08 3.44
C ASP A 128 12.45 -10.42 2.05
N VAL A 129 11.34 -9.82 1.60
CA VAL A 129 11.19 -9.14 0.30
C VAL A 129 10.37 -7.86 0.49
N ILE A 130 10.79 -6.77 -0.15
CA ILE A 130 10.08 -5.49 -0.17
C ILE A 130 9.94 -5.06 -1.63
N VAL A 131 8.69 -4.94 -2.11
CA VAL A 131 8.37 -4.46 -3.45
C VAL A 131 7.32 -3.35 -3.33
N GLY A 132 7.65 -2.20 -3.88
CA GLY A 132 6.75 -1.06 -4.02
C GLY A 132 6.62 -0.62 -5.46
N ALA A 133 5.73 0.35 -5.71
CA ALA A 133 5.63 0.96 -7.02
C ALA A 133 6.98 1.58 -7.43
N ASN A 134 7.35 1.39 -8.69
CA ASN A 134 8.52 2.02 -9.27
C ASN A 134 8.11 2.72 -10.57
N TYR A 135 8.18 4.04 -10.58
CA TYR A 135 7.83 4.86 -11.74
C TYR A 135 8.84 4.77 -12.90
N GLU A 136 10.04 4.26 -12.65
CA GLU A 136 11.06 3.99 -13.69
C GLU A 136 10.88 2.62 -14.34
N SER A 137 10.16 1.71 -13.69
CA SER A 137 9.75 0.42 -14.22
C SER A 137 8.21 0.37 -14.27
N VAL A 138 7.65 -0.44 -15.13
CA VAL A 138 6.20 -0.58 -15.39
C VAL A 138 5.39 -1.12 -14.18
N LEU A 139 5.97 -1.16 -12.97
CA LEU A 139 5.32 -1.63 -11.75
C LEU A 139 4.42 -0.53 -11.16
N LEU A 140 3.28 -0.26 -11.79
CA LEU A 140 2.33 0.75 -11.35
C LEU A 140 1.05 0.16 -10.76
N HIS A 141 0.70 -1.08 -11.14
CA HIS A 141 -0.52 -1.75 -10.68
C HIS A 141 -0.22 -2.84 -9.66
N LYS A 142 -1.18 -3.08 -8.77
CA LYS A 142 -1.03 -4.04 -7.67
C LYS A 142 -0.65 -5.44 -8.15
N LYS A 143 -1.17 -5.87 -9.29
CA LYS A 143 -0.89 -7.18 -9.87
C LYS A 143 0.59 -7.37 -10.20
N GLU A 144 1.19 -6.42 -10.92
CA GLU A 144 2.60 -6.50 -11.32
C GLU A 144 3.53 -6.45 -10.10
N ILE A 145 3.16 -5.64 -9.08
CA ILE A 145 3.89 -5.56 -7.81
C ILE A 145 3.83 -6.90 -7.08
N LEU A 146 2.64 -7.49 -6.98
CA LEU A 146 2.42 -8.77 -6.31
C LEU A 146 3.15 -9.91 -7.04
N GLU A 147 3.07 -9.96 -8.38
CA GLU A 147 3.77 -10.93 -9.21
C GLU A 147 5.28 -10.84 -9.00
N LYS A 148 5.84 -9.62 -8.99
CA LYS A 148 7.26 -9.40 -8.72
C LYS A 148 7.67 -9.83 -7.32
N ALA A 149 6.85 -9.55 -6.31
CA ALA A 149 7.11 -9.97 -4.93
C ALA A 149 7.10 -11.51 -4.81
N LEU A 150 6.16 -12.19 -5.45
CA LEU A 150 6.09 -13.66 -5.50
C LEU A 150 7.33 -14.27 -6.19
N GLU A 151 7.75 -13.70 -7.33
CA GLU A 151 8.97 -14.11 -8.03
C GLU A 151 10.20 -14.03 -7.12
N LEU A 152 10.37 -12.90 -6.41
CA LEU A 152 11.50 -12.68 -5.51
C LEU A 152 11.46 -13.58 -4.26
N CYS A 153 10.27 -13.94 -3.77
CA CYS A 153 10.11 -14.92 -2.69
C CYS A 153 10.54 -16.33 -3.12
N GLY A 154 10.41 -16.67 -4.39
CA GLY A 154 10.86 -17.94 -4.95
C GLY A 154 10.14 -19.19 -4.41
N ASN A 155 9.04 -19.02 -3.67
CA ASN A 155 8.26 -20.11 -3.10
C ASN A 155 7.16 -20.55 -4.07
N PRO A 156 6.81 -21.85 -4.11
CA PRO A 156 5.70 -22.32 -4.94
C PRO A 156 4.36 -21.75 -4.44
N LEU A 157 3.45 -21.46 -5.38
CA LEU A 157 2.09 -21.02 -5.07
C LEU A 157 1.20 -22.13 -4.51
N THR A 158 1.54 -23.39 -4.81
CA THR A 158 0.82 -24.57 -4.34
C THR A 158 1.79 -25.63 -3.80
N ASP A 159 1.33 -26.43 -2.83
CA ASP A 159 2.06 -27.61 -2.37
C ASP A 159 1.84 -28.82 -3.30
N GLU A 160 2.43 -29.96 -2.94
CA GLU A 160 2.33 -31.23 -3.70
C GLU A 160 0.88 -31.77 -3.78
N ASN A 161 0.00 -31.32 -2.87
CA ASN A 161 -1.41 -31.70 -2.83
C ASN A 161 -2.32 -30.66 -3.52
N GLY A 162 -1.74 -29.61 -4.11
CA GLY A 162 -2.47 -28.51 -4.75
C GLY A 162 -3.03 -27.46 -3.79
N ASN A 163 -2.65 -27.47 -2.49
CA ASN A 163 -3.08 -26.44 -1.57
C ASN A 163 -2.33 -25.13 -1.82
N ARG A 164 -3.05 -24.02 -1.78
CA ARG A 164 -2.45 -22.68 -1.96
C ARG A 164 -1.50 -22.35 -0.80
N MET A 165 -0.31 -21.82 -1.15
CA MET A 165 0.78 -21.55 -0.22
C MET A 165 1.13 -20.06 -0.10
N ALA A 166 0.49 -19.20 -0.90
CA ALA A 166 0.69 -17.76 -0.89
C ALA A 166 -0.59 -17.03 -0.47
N PHE A 167 -0.43 -16.01 0.37
CA PHE A 167 -1.51 -15.20 0.94
C PHE A 167 -1.18 -13.73 0.66
N MET A 168 -2.17 -12.95 0.18
CA MET A 168 -2.10 -11.50 0.09
C MET A 168 -3.05 -10.89 1.11
N VAL A 169 -2.50 -10.09 2.01
CA VAL A 169 -3.26 -9.36 3.04
C VAL A 169 -3.30 -7.90 2.64
N GLY A 170 -4.50 -7.35 2.51
CA GLY A 170 -4.70 -5.95 2.11
C GLY A 170 -6.08 -5.45 2.49
N ASP A 171 -6.29 -4.14 2.40
CA ASP A 171 -7.53 -3.48 2.80
C ASP A 171 -8.35 -2.96 1.61
N ARG A 172 -7.85 -3.10 0.36
CA ARG A 172 -8.54 -2.61 -0.83
C ARG A 172 -8.85 -3.75 -1.81
N LYS A 173 -9.87 -3.51 -2.67
CA LYS A 173 -10.23 -4.44 -3.74
C LYS A 173 -9.04 -4.82 -4.64
N TYR A 174 -8.12 -3.90 -4.87
CA TYR A 174 -6.93 -4.12 -5.70
C TYR A 174 -6.05 -5.26 -5.17
N ASP A 175 -5.96 -5.41 -3.85
CA ASP A 175 -5.24 -6.51 -3.19
C ASP A 175 -5.93 -7.85 -3.44
N VAL A 176 -7.26 -7.85 -3.27
CA VAL A 176 -8.10 -9.04 -3.44
C VAL A 176 -8.11 -9.49 -4.90
N GLU A 177 -8.31 -8.56 -5.83
CA GLU A 177 -8.33 -8.84 -7.27
C GLU A 177 -6.99 -9.40 -7.75
N ALA A 178 -5.88 -8.72 -7.41
CA ALA A 178 -4.53 -9.17 -7.77
C ALA A 178 -4.20 -10.56 -7.18
N ALA A 179 -4.56 -10.79 -5.91
CA ALA A 179 -4.37 -12.08 -5.27
C ALA A 179 -5.12 -13.21 -5.99
N ASN A 180 -6.39 -12.97 -6.33
CA ASN A 180 -7.24 -13.96 -7.02
C ASN A 180 -6.73 -14.26 -8.42
N GLU A 181 -6.32 -13.23 -9.18
CA GLU A 181 -5.75 -13.41 -10.53
C GLU A 181 -4.46 -14.23 -10.53
N LEU A 182 -3.61 -14.05 -9.50
CA LEU A 182 -2.33 -14.75 -9.37
C LEU A 182 -2.43 -16.08 -8.61
N GLY A 183 -3.63 -16.50 -8.21
CA GLY A 183 -3.86 -17.77 -7.53
C GLY A 183 -3.45 -17.77 -6.05
N CYS A 184 -3.24 -16.62 -5.44
CA CYS A 184 -3.05 -16.46 -4.00
C CYS A 184 -4.37 -16.58 -3.24
N ILE A 185 -4.29 -16.79 -1.92
CA ILE A 185 -5.42 -16.61 -1.02
C ILE A 185 -5.48 -15.12 -0.66
N SER A 186 -6.59 -14.46 -0.97
CA SER A 186 -6.83 -13.07 -0.53
C SER A 186 -7.34 -13.04 0.90
N VAL A 187 -6.83 -12.11 1.69
CA VAL A 187 -7.25 -11.82 3.07
C VAL A 187 -7.53 -10.33 3.16
N GLY A 188 -8.82 -9.98 3.12
CA GLY A 188 -9.26 -8.58 3.28
C GLY A 188 -9.29 -8.18 4.76
N VAL A 189 -8.69 -7.04 5.11
CA VAL A 189 -8.79 -6.45 6.44
C VAL A 189 -9.78 -5.27 6.41
N THR A 190 -10.68 -5.20 7.38
CA THR A 190 -11.79 -4.23 7.40
C THR A 190 -11.53 -3.01 8.28
N TYR A 191 -10.35 -2.92 8.87
CA TYR A 191 -9.94 -1.77 9.68
C TYR A 191 -9.19 -0.70 8.89
N GLY A 192 -8.88 -0.95 7.63
CA GLY A 192 -8.21 -0.03 6.72
C GLY A 192 -9.17 0.95 6.03
N TYR A 193 -8.83 1.37 4.81
CA TYR A 193 -9.58 2.40 4.07
C TYR A 193 -10.69 1.83 3.19
N GLY A 194 -10.60 0.55 2.83
CA GLY A 194 -11.64 -0.15 2.05
C GLY A 194 -12.85 -0.52 2.89
N THR A 195 -13.99 -0.65 2.22
CA THR A 195 -15.23 -1.11 2.87
C THR A 195 -15.37 -2.63 2.78
N GLU A 196 -16.17 -3.22 3.68
CA GLU A 196 -16.49 -4.65 3.62
C GLU A 196 -17.15 -5.03 2.28
N ALA A 197 -17.97 -4.12 1.73
CA ALA A 197 -18.62 -4.33 0.44
C ALA A 197 -17.64 -4.29 -0.74
N GLU A 198 -16.53 -3.57 -0.60
CA GLU A 198 -15.45 -3.52 -1.61
C GLU A 198 -14.66 -4.83 -1.62
N LEU A 199 -14.43 -5.42 -0.43
CA LEU A 199 -13.63 -6.63 -0.24
C LEU A 199 -14.41 -7.92 -0.55
#